data_c3109b60e4fbd52191ad410a48011aee
#
_entry.id   c3109b60e4fbd52191ad410a48011aee
#
_cell.length_a   1.000
_cell.length_b   1.000
_cell.length_c   1.000
_cell.angle_alpha   90.00
_cell.angle_beta   90.00
_cell.angle_gamma   90.00
#
_symmetry.space_group_name_H-M   'P 1'
#
loop_
_entity.id
_entity.type
_entity.pdbx_description
1 polymer ?
#
loop_
_entity_poly.entity_id
_entity_poly.type
_entity_poly.pdbx_seq_one_letter_code
_entity_poly.pdbx_strand_id
1 'polypeptide(L)'
;MRTTVVGTPWRELVFVELVTDDGLVGVGEVRMVNRTDTLVACIHELAPRHVIGSDPFDVELLAWKIQRSDYSRPGEVTQSALAAFDIACWDLKGQALGVPVWKLLGGRFRDRVKAYANGWYQAAREPDAVARLARTVVDRGYQALKLDPFGAASAEMSPADERRALDIVRAVREEVGGDVQILVEMHGRFTPATAVRIAGKLEPFAPEWIEEPVPPENPEAMKRVRAGTRLPIATGERAHVMEDIRPFIEQSLLDVVQVDLTHFGGFPAMKRLAGWADAYYLLMAPHNVCGPVGTMANLHLAIATSNYKILEHFNDFADSWVHTLVDRSPVVEPDGCFALPDRPGLGLSLRHDVCAAHPRTGGQIRLFEEGWEQRGFGAGKVQ
;
A
#
# COMPACT_ATOMS: atom_id res chain seq x y z
N MET A 1 -1.96 -23.15 11.82
CA MET A 1 -2.28 -21.79 11.34
C MET A 1 -3.27 -21.11 12.28
N ARG A 2 -3.09 -19.82 12.51
CA ARG A 2 -4.04 -18.94 13.23
C ARG A 2 -4.34 -17.73 12.35
N THR A 3 -5.59 -17.29 12.32
CA THR A 3 -6.01 -16.06 11.64
C THR A 3 -6.60 -15.11 12.68
N THR A 4 -6.12 -13.87 12.70
CA THR A 4 -6.58 -12.82 13.63
C THR A 4 -7.03 -11.62 12.82
N VAL A 5 -8.23 -11.10 13.09
CA VAL A 5 -8.75 -9.88 12.45
C VAL A 5 -8.83 -8.78 13.48
N VAL A 6 -8.22 -7.65 13.18
CA VAL A 6 -8.21 -6.45 14.02
C VAL A 6 -8.97 -5.34 13.29
N GLY A 7 -9.89 -4.70 14.00
CA GLY A 7 -10.68 -3.57 13.49
C GLY A 7 -10.02 -2.24 13.85
N THR A 8 -9.82 -1.39 12.87
CA THR A 8 -9.50 0.02 13.06
C THR A 8 -10.67 0.87 12.55
N PRO A 9 -10.77 2.16 12.86
CA PRO A 9 -11.84 3.00 12.33
C PRO A 9 -11.88 3.06 10.79
N TRP A 10 -10.73 2.83 10.13
CA TRP A 10 -10.58 2.96 8.69
C TRP A 10 -10.51 1.62 7.94
N ARG A 11 -10.04 0.56 8.60
CA ARG A 11 -9.70 -0.68 7.92
C ARG A 11 -9.69 -1.85 8.89
N GLU A 12 -9.88 -3.03 8.36
CA GLU A 12 -9.67 -4.28 9.06
C GLU A 12 -8.35 -4.88 8.59
N LEU A 13 -7.50 -5.28 9.53
CA LEU A 13 -6.21 -5.93 9.31
C LEU A 13 -6.36 -7.42 9.55
N VAL A 14 -5.94 -8.24 8.60
CA VAL A 14 -6.01 -9.70 8.70
C VAL A 14 -4.59 -10.24 8.85
N PHE A 15 -4.29 -10.79 10.02
CA PHE A 15 -3.01 -11.44 10.31
C PHE A 15 -3.15 -12.94 10.18
N VAL A 16 -2.15 -13.56 9.55
CA VAL A 16 -2.03 -15.02 9.43
C VAL A 16 -0.72 -15.45 10.07
N GLU A 17 -0.81 -16.33 11.07
CA GLU A 17 0.36 -16.96 11.69
C GLU A 17 0.45 -18.41 11.23
N LEU A 18 1.60 -18.78 10.71
CA LEU A 18 1.97 -20.17 10.40
C LEU A 18 2.93 -20.66 11.48
N VAL A 19 2.68 -21.88 11.97
CA VAL A 19 3.51 -22.49 13.02
C VAL A 19 4.12 -23.76 12.43
N THR A 20 5.44 -23.86 12.53
CA THR A 20 6.19 -25.06 12.12
C THR A 20 6.16 -26.14 13.19
N ASP A 21 6.52 -27.37 12.84
CA ASP A 21 6.54 -28.51 13.77
C ASP A 21 7.59 -28.32 14.89
N ASP A 22 8.64 -27.55 14.64
CA ASP A 22 9.68 -27.17 15.62
C ASP A 22 9.36 -25.89 16.41
N GLY A 23 8.18 -25.29 16.19
CA GLY A 23 7.63 -24.20 17.00
C GLY A 23 7.97 -22.79 16.55
N LEU A 24 8.60 -22.59 15.38
CA LEU A 24 8.72 -21.25 14.81
C LEU A 24 7.36 -20.70 14.40
N VAL A 25 7.18 -19.38 14.54
CA VAL A 25 5.94 -18.69 14.16
C VAL A 25 6.28 -17.60 13.16
N GLY A 26 5.79 -17.75 11.93
CA GLY A 26 5.88 -16.73 10.89
C GLY A 26 4.56 -15.98 10.76
N VAL A 27 4.62 -14.67 10.56
CA VAL A 27 3.44 -13.81 10.48
C VAL A 27 3.35 -13.14 9.12
N GLY A 28 2.14 -13.15 8.53
CA GLY A 28 1.79 -12.37 7.35
C GLY A 28 0.62 -11.44 7.67
N GLU A 29 0.51 -10.36 6.91
CA GLU A 29 -0.59 -9.41 7.01
C GLU A 29 -1.11 -9.09 5.62
N VAL A 30 -2.44 -9.06 5.53
CA VAL A 30 -3.17 -8.63 4.34
C VAL A 30 -4.43 -7.88 4.77
N ARG A 31 -5.04 -7.20 3.84
CA ARG A 31 -6.35 -6.57 4.04
C ARG A 31 -7.11 -6.56 2.72
N MET A 32 -8.42 -6.40 2.81
CA MET A 32 -9.26 -6.21 1.64
C MET A 32 -10.41 -5.29 2.00
N VAL A 33 -10.49 -4.13 1.35
CA VAL A 33 -11.52 -3.13 1.67
C VAL A 33 -12.91 -3.73 1.49
N ASN A 34 -13.72 -3.66 2.54
CA ASN A 34 -15.12 -4.13 2.58
C ASN A 34 -15.34 -5.63 2.27
N ARG A 35 -14.27 -6.44 2.24
CA ARG A 35 -14.33 -7.88 1.87
C ARG A 35 -13.54 -8.78 2.81
N THR A 36 -13.38 -8.37 4.06
CA THR A 36 -12.62 -9.12 5.07
C THR A 36 -13.12 -10.56 5.24
N ASP A 37 -14.44 -10.78 5.28
CA ASP A 37 -15.01 -12.13 5.41
C ASP A 37 -14.65 -13.04 4.22
N THR A 38 -14.73 -12.50 3.01
CA THR A 38 -14.37 -13.22 1.79
C THR A 38 -12.89 -13.59 1.81
N LEU A 39 -12.02 -12.66 2.22
CA LEU A 39 -10.58 -12.91 2.34
C LEU A 39 -10.28 -13.99 3.39
N VAL A 40 -10.86 -13.88 4.58
CA VAL A 40 -10.68 -14.86 5.66
C VAL A 40 -11.19 -16.25 5.24
N ALA A 41 -12.36 -16.32 4.59
CA ALA A 41 -12.88 -17.58 4.06
C ALA A 41 -11.91 -18.22 3.04
N CYS A 42 -11.39 -17.44 2.12
CA CYS A 42 -10.40 -17.90 1.13
C CYS A 42 -9.11 -18.41 1.81
N ILE A 43 -8.59 -17.69 2.80
CA ILE A 43 -7.42 -18.14 3.60
C ILE A 43 -7.70 -19.50 4.24
N HIS A 44 -8.86 -19.66 4.88
CA HIS A 44 -9.23 -20.91 5.54
C HIS A 44 -9.50 -22.07 4.57
N GLU A 45 -9.95 -21.78 3.36
CA GLU A 45 -10.15 -22.77 2.30
C GLU A 45 -8.82 -23.24 1.70
N LEU A 46 -7.90 -22.32 1.42
CA LEU A 46 -6.62 -22.63 0.78
C LEU A 46 -5.62 -23.28 1.74
N ALA A 47 -5.63 -22.93 3.01
CA ALA A 47 -4.64 -23.38 3.97
C ALA A 47 -4.55 -24.92 4.10
N PRO A 48 -5.64 -25.67 4.35
CA PRO A 48 -5.57 -27.14 4.47
C PRO A 48 -5.23 -27.83 3.16
N ARG A 49 -5.48 -27.20 2.02
CA ARG A 49 -5.21 -27.77 0.70
C ARG A 49 -3.77 -27.62 0.24
N HIS A 50 -3.12 -26.51 0.63
CA HIS A 50 -1.85 -26.10 0.02
C HIS A 50 -0.75 -25.72 1.01
N VAL A 51 -1.10 -25.26 2.21
CA VAL A 51 -0.15 -24.65 3.17
C VAL A 51 0.22 -25.62 4.30
N ILE A 52 -0.80 -26.21 4.94
CA ILE A 52 -0.58 -27.10 6.07
C ILE A 52 0.13 -28.37 5.58
N GLY A 53 1.27 -28.70 6.22
CA GLY A 53 2.12 -29.83 5.84
C GLY A 53 3.05 -29.55 4.64
N SER A 54 3.12 -28.31 4.14
CA SER A 54 4.10 -27.90 3.14
C SER A 54 5.39 -27.39 3.79
N ASP A 55 6.49 -27.43 3.04
CA ASP A 55 7.74 -26.79 3.45
C ASP A 55 7.66 -25.27 3.21
N PRO A 56 7.85 -24.41 4.24
CA PRO A 56 7.84 -22.96 4.07
C PRO A 56 8.98 -22.42 3.18
N PHE A 57 9.98 -23.24 2.86
CA PHE A 57 11.02 -22.86 1.92
C PHE A 57 10.57 -22.93 0.46
N ASP A 58 9.54 -23.71 0.14
CA ASP A 58 9.03 -23.93 -1.21
C ASP A 58 7.99 -22.87 -1.65
N VAL A 59 8.27 -21.59 -1.42
CA VAL A 59 7.32 -20.48 -1.66
C VAL A 59 6.86 -20.40 -3.14
N GLU A 60 7.75 -20.67 -4.10
CA GLU A 60 7.38 -20.65 -5.52
C GLU A 60 6.44 -21.81 -5.86
N LEU A 61 6.68 -23.00 -5.30
CA LEU A 61 5.78 -24.15 -5.45
C LEU A 61 4.42 -23.89 -4.81
N LEU A 62 4.40 -23.26 -3.63
CA LEU A 62 3.18 -22.85 -2.94
C LEU A 62 2.36 -21.88 -3.81
N ALA A 63 3.02 -20.84 -4.32
CA ALA A 63 2.40 -19.87 -5.21
C ALA A 63 1.83 -20.55 -6.47
N TRP A 64 2.62 -21.43 -7.10
CA TRP A 64 2.17 -22.17 -8.28
C TRP A 64 0.95 -23.04 -7.98
N LYS A 65 0.94 -23.77 -6.87
CA LYS A 65 -0.19 -24.61 -6.46
C LYS A 65 -1.45 -23.77 -6.27
N ILE A 66 -1.39 -22.67 -5.55
CA ILE A 66 -2.55 -21.80 -5.29
C ILE A 66 -3.07 -21.15 -6.58
N GLN A 67 -2.18 -20.72 -7.46
CA GLN A 67 -2.55 -20.03 -8.70
C GLN A 67 -2.98 -20.96 -9.84
N ARG A 68 -2.57 -22.22 -9.83
CA ARG A 68 -2.72 -23.13 -10.97
C ARG A 68 -3.50 -24.41 -10.68
N SER A 69 -3.67 -24.80 -9.41
CA SER A 69 -4.38 -26.04 -9.06
C SER A 69 -5.89 -25.97 -9.23
N ASP A 70 -6.46 -24.77 -9.18
CA ASP A 70 -7.88 -24.56 -9.42
C ASP A 70 -8.15 -24.16 -10.87
N TYR A 71 -9.30 -24.56 -11.37
CA TYR A 71 -9.78 -24.16 -12.70
C TYR A 71 -10.01 -22.65 -12.79
N SER A 72 -10.49 -22.02 -11.68
CA SER A 72 -10.75 -20.59 -11.58
C SER A 72 -9.45 -19.78 -11.61
N ARG A 73 -9.49 -18.65 -12.31
CA ARG A 73 -8.35 -17.73 -12.36
C ARG A 73 -8.17 -17.00 -11.02
N PRO A 74 -6.93 -16.82 -10.55
CA PRO A 74 -6.67 -16.02 -9.37
C PRO A 74 -7.02 -14.55 -9.65
N GLY A 75 -7.59 -13.91 -8.66
CA GLY A 75 -7.88 -12.47 -8.63
C GLY A 75 -7.51 -11.91 -7.27
N GLU A 76 -7.98 -10.71 -6.95
CA GLU A 76 -7.64 -9.97 -5.72
C GLU A 76 -7.71 -10.85 -4.45
N VAL A 77 -8.81 -11.60 -4.25
CA VAL A 77 -9.01 -12.42 -3.04
C VAL A 77 -7.94 -13.52 -2.92
N THR A 78 -7.73 -14.27 -4.01
CA THR A 78 -6.78 -15.38 -4.02
C THR A 78 -5.34 -14.88 -3.90
N GLN A 79 -5.00 -13.79 -4.56
CA GLN A 79 -3.66 -13.21 -4.52
C GLN A 79 -3.35 -12.59 -3.16
N SER A 80 -4.35 -11.99 -2.51
CA SER A 80 -4.19 -11.49 -1.13
C SER A 80 -4.02 -12.64 -0.14
N ALA A 81 -4.80 -13.72 -0.26
CA ALA A 81 -4.61 -14.91 0.58
C ALA A 81 -3.23 -15.53 0.39
N LEU A 82 -2.77 -15.66 -0.87
CA LEU A 82 -1.42 -16.13 -1.19
C LEU A 82 -0.35 -15.22 -0.58
N ALA A 83 -0.50 -13.89 -0.66
CA ALA A 83 0.45 -12.95 -0.09
C ALA A 83 0.57 -13.10 1.43
N ALA A 84 -0.54 -13.36 2.15
CA ALA A 84 -0.50 -13.63 3.58
C ALA A 84 0.37 -14.85 3.91
N PHE A 85 0.20 -15.94 3.17
CA PHE A 85 1.01 -17.15 3.35
C PHE A 85 2.47 -16.96 2.94
N ASP A 86 2.71 -16.29 1.82
CA ASP A 86 4.06 -16.01 1.32
C ASP A 86 4.85 -15.18 2.33
N ILE A 87 4.30 -14.07 2.82
CA ILE A 87 4.95 -13.20 3.81
C ILE A 87 5.28 -13.99 5.07
N ALA A 88 4.34 -14.81 5.59
CA ALA A 88 4.57 -15.65 6.75
C ALA A 88 5.65 -16.72 6.49
N CYS A 89 5.70 -17.34 5.31
CA CYS A 89 6.75 -18.28 4.93
C CYS A 89 8.13 -17.61 4.84
N TRP A 90 8.23 -16.40 4.29
CA TRP A 90 9.49 -15.65 4.27
C TRP A 90 9.96 -15.27 5.67
N ASP A 91 9.04 -14.93 6.57
CA ASP A 91 9.34 -14.70 7.98
C ASP A 91 9.93 -15.98 8.63
N LEU A 92 9.28 -17.14 8.44
CA LEU A 92 9.79 -18.44 8.88
C LEU A 92 11.18 -18.76 8.33
N LYS A 93 11.38 -18.55 7.02
CA LYS A 93 12.70 -18.77 6.39
C LYS A 93 13.80 -17.91 7.02
N GLY A 94 13.51 -16.64 7.23
CA GLY A 94 14.45 -15.72 7.87
C GLY A 94 14.77 -16.12 9.31
N GLN A 95 13.77 -16.55 10.09
CA GLN A 95 13.94 -17.04 11.46
C GLN A 95 14.78 -18.32 11.46
N ALA A 96 14.44 -19.31 10.64
CA ALA A 96 15.16 -20.60 10.56
C ALA A 96 16.64 -20.42 10.16
N LEU A 97 16.94 -19.46 9.31
CA LEU A 97 18.32 -19.16 8.85
C LEU A 97 19.03 -18.12 9.71
N GLY A 98 18.37 -17.53 10.70
CA GLY A 98 18.94 -16.51 11.58
C GLY A 98 19.26 -15.19 10.88
N VAL A 99 18.55 -14.84 9.79
CA VAL A 99 18.81 -13.63 9.00
C VAL A 99 17.53 -12.85 8.69
N PRO A 100 17.61 -11.50 8.56
CA PRO A 100 16.48 -10.70 8.08
C PRO A 100 16.05 -11.09 6.66
N VAL A 101 14.75 -10.96 6.36
CA VAL A 101 14.18 -11.32 5.04
C VAL A 101 14.89 -10.61 3.89
N TRP A 102 15.25 -9.32 4.03
CA TRP A 102 15.94 -8.59 2.96
C TRP A 102 17.27 -9.25 2.52
N LYS A 103 17.98 -9.98 3.41
CA LYS A 103 19.19 -10.74 3.02
C LYS A 103 18.87 -11.89 2.07
N LEU A 104 17.70 -12.52 2.25
CA LEU A 104 17.24 -13.62 1.39
C LEU A 104 16.68 -13.11 0.06
N LEU A 105 16.21 -11.86 -0.01
CA LEU A 105 15.69 -11.21 -1.21
C LEU A 105 16.76 -10.66 -2.17
N GLY A 106 18.04 -10.89 -1.89
CA GLY A 106 19.16 -10.47 -2.72
C GLY A 106 20.15 -9.54 -2.02
N GLY A 107 19.92 -9.26 -0.74
CA GLY A 107 20.84 -8.43 0.07
C GLY A 107 20.48 -6.95 0.05
N ARG A 108 21.34 -6.18 0.69
CA ARG A 108 21.12 -4.76 0.94
C ARG A 108 21.55 -3.90 -0.24
N PHE A 109 20.59 -3.21 -0.84
CA PHE A 109 20.85 -2.17 -1.83
C PHE A 109 20.95 -0.78 -1.19
N ARG A 110 20.17 -0.52 -0.12
CA ARG A 110 20.16 0.75 0.63
C ARG A 110 20.07 0.53 2.13
N ASP A 111 20.56 1.52 2.90
CA ASP A 111 20.55 1.50 4.36
C ASP A 111 19.33 2.21 4.96
N ARG A 112 18.71 3.08 4.19
CA ARG A 112 17.57 3.90 4.59
C ARG A 112 16.50 3.83 3.52
N VAL A 113 15.23 3.81 3.91
CA VAL A 113 14.10 3.84 2.99
C VAL A 113 13.27 5.09 3.27
N LYS A 114 13.26 6.02 2.32
CA LYS A 114 12.45 7.23 2.40
C LYS A 114 10.97 6.87 2.47
N ALA A 115 10.21 7.57 3.32
CA ALA A 115 8.77 7.41 3.46
C ALA A 115 8.00 8.60 2.89
N TYR A 116 6.78 8.34 2.41
CA TYR A 116 5.79 9.39 2.26
C TYR A 116 4.59 9.16 3.18
N ALA A 117 4.04 10.26 3.69
CA ALA A 117 2.89 10.24 4.57
C ALA A 117 1.60 10.06 3.77
N ASN A 118 0.71 9.15 4.21
CA ASN A 118 -0.67 9.05 3.74
C ASN A 118 -1.63 8.95 4.94
N GLY A 119 -2.92 9.31 4.74
CA GLY A 119 -3.93 9.27 5.80
C GLY A 119 -3.90 10.44 6.77
N TRP A 120 -3.07 11.44 6.56
CA TRP A 120 -2.90 12.62 7.43
C TRP A 120 -3.95 13.72 7.21
N TYR A 121 -4.60 13.79 6.04
CA TYR A 121 -5.52 14.85 5.60
C TYR A 121 -6.96 14.65 6.08
N GLN A 122 -7.13 14.39 7.37
CA GLN A 122 -8.41 14.08 8.01
C GLN A 122 -9.12 15.35 8.48
N ALA A 123 -9.42 16.28 7.56
CA ALA A 123 -10.12 17.52 7.85
C ALA A 123 -11.23 17.78 6.84
N ALA A 124 -12.07 18.77 7.15
CA ALA A 124 -12.94 19.35 6.13
C ALA A 124 -12.07 19.81 4.94
N ARG A 125 -12.59 19.68 3.74
CA ARG A 125 -11.91 20.07 2.49
C ARG A 125 -11.80 21.60 2.36
N GLU A 126 -11.17 22.22 3.36
CA GLU A 126 -10.86 23.64 3.41
C GLU A 126 -9.35 23.83 3.27
N PRO A 127 -8.88 24.65 2.30
CA PRO A 127 -7.47 24.79 1.97
C PRO A 127 -6.57 25.03 3.18
N ASP A 128 -6.89 26.00 4.04
CA ASP A 128 -6.10 26.36 5.21
C ASP A 128 -6.07 25.23 6.27
N ALA A 129 -7.15 24.45 6.39
CA ALA A 129 -7.20 23.35 7.33
C ALA A 129 -6.28 22.20 6.87
N VAL A 130 -6.31 21.87 5.59
CA VAL A 130 -5.44 20.82 5.01
C VAL A 130 -3.98 21.27 5.02
N ALA A 131 -3.69 22.53 4.71
CA ALA A 131 -2.34 23.11 4.78
C ALA A 131 -1.74 22.99 6.19
N ARG A 132 -2.49 23.34 7.24
CA ARG A 132 -2.02 23.18 8.63
C ARG A 132 -1.70 21.72 8.97
N LEU A 133 -2.51 20.77 8.51
CA LEU A 133 -2.19 19.33 8.71
C LEU A 133 -0.93 18.93 7.95
N ALA A 134 -0.73 19.41 6.72
CA ALA A 134 0.51 19.18 5.97
C ALA A 134 1.74 19.68 6.73
N ARG A 135 1.67 20.82 7.40
CA ARG A 135 2.76 21.31 8.27
C ARG A 135 3.11 20.30 9.36
N THR A 136 2.10 19.74 10.04
CA THR A 136 2.35 18.72 11.07
C THR A 136 3.04 17.45 10.55
N VAL A 137 2.82 17.11 9.28
CA VAL A 137 3.51 16.00 8.61
C VAL A 137 5.01 16.33 8.43
N VAL A 138 5.30 17.53 7.95
CA VAL A 138 6.68 17.99 7.75
C VAL A 138 7.42 18.12 9.09
N ASP A 139 6.75 18.63 10.12
CA ASP A 139 7.31 18.76 11.47
C ASP A 139 7.67 17.41 12.11
N ARG A 140 7.06 16.30 11.64
CA ARG A 140 7.45 14.94 12.01
C ARG A 140 8.68 14.41 11.25
N GLY A 141 9.21 15.17 10.29
CA GLY A 141 10.38 14.82 9.49
C GLY A 141 10.07 14.28 8.10
N TYR A 142 8.80 14.09 7.71
CA TYR A 142 8.47 13.65 6.37
C TYR A 142 8.84 14.69 5.31
N GLN A 143 9.44 14.22 4.22
CA GLN A 143 9.82 15.01 3.05
C GLN A 143 8.90 14.77 1.85
N ALA A 144 7.88 13.95 2.03
CA ALA A 144 6.90 13.62 0.99
C ALA A 144 5.54 13.32 1.62
N LEU A 145 4.46 13.74 0.97
CA LEU A 145 3.10 13.54 1.45
C LEU A 145 2.12 13.32 0.28
N LYS A 146 1.18 12.39 0.46
CA LYS A 146 0.11 12.09 -0.49
C LYS A 146 -1.22 12.63 0.03
N LEU A 147 -2.05 13.18 -0.86
CA LEU A 147 -3.41 13.58 -0.55
C LEU A 147 -4.34 13.38 -1.74
N ASP A 148 -5.62 13.08 -1.44
CA ASP A 148 -6.72 13.12 -2.40
C ASP A 148 -7.56 14.39 -2.13
N PRO A 149 -7.47 15.42 -2.97
CA PRO A 149 -8.19 16.68 -2.77
C PRO A 149 -9.59 16.68 -3.40
N PHE A 150 -10.03 15.58 -4.03
CA PHE A 150 -11.18 15.59 -4.95
C PHE A 150 -12.52 15.21 -4.29
N GLY A 151 -12.54 14.80 -3.01
CA GLY A 151 -13.77 14.50 -2.26
C GLY A 151 -14.65 13.44 -2.92
N ALA A 152 -15.94 13.71 -3.05
CA ALA A 152 -16.93 12.80 -3.65
C ALA A 152 -16.95 12.85 -5.20
N ALA A 153 -16.01 13.51 -5.86
CA ALA A 153 -16.00 13.60 -7.33
C ALA A 153 -15.95 12.22 -7.99
N SER A 154 -16.63 12.09 -9.11
CA SER A 154 -16.66 10.89 -9.95
C SER A 154 -16.75 11.31 -11.41
N ALA A 155 -16.08 10.60 -12.32
CA ALA A 155 -16.01 10.85 -13.75
C ALA A 155 -15.67 12.31 -14.16
N GLU A 156 -16.44 13.25 -13.65
CA GLU A 156 -16.34 14.69 -13.90
C GLU A 156 -16.42 15.46 -12.58
N MET A 157 -16.04 16.73 -12.60
CA MET A 157 -16.14 17.64 -11.45
C MET A 157 -16.93 18.89 -11.83
N SER A 158 -17.68 19.43 -10.87
CA SER A 158 -18.19 20.80 -11.01
C SER A 158 -17.03 21.81 -11.03
N PRO A 159 -17.18 22.96 -11.70
CA PRO A 159 -16.16 24.01 -11.66
C PRO A 159 -15.82 24.51 -10.26
N ALA A 160 -16.76 24.42 -9.32
CA ALA A 160 -16.55 24.81 -7.92
C ALA A 160 -15.68 23.79 -7.18
N ASP A 161 -15.98 22.49 -7.32
CA ASP A 161 -15.20 21.42 -6.69
C ASP A 161 -13.79 21.34 -7.24
N GLU A 162 -13.65 21.53 -8.58
CA GLU A 162 -12.33 21.57 -9.21
C GLU A 162 -11.49 22.74 -8.65
N ARG A 163 -12.06 23.95 -8.55
CA ARG A 163 -11.34 25.07 -7.92
C ARG A 163 -10.94 24.75 -6.50
N ARG A 164 -11.84 24.17 -5.67
CA ARG A 164 -11.56 23.80 -4.28
C ARG A 164 -10.41 22.80 -4.21
N ALA A 165 -10.42 21.75 -5.06
CA ALA A 165 -9.34 20.77 -5.10
C ALA A 165 -7.98 21.41 -5.43
N LEU A 166 -7.94 22.30 -6.42
CA LEU A 166 -6.73 23.02 -6.78
C LEU A 166 -6.28 24.01 -5.72
N ASP A 167 -7.21 24.69 -5.03
CA ASP A 167 -6.92 25.59 -3.93
C ASP A 167 -6.32 24.84 -2.73
N ILE A 168 -6.78 23.61 -2.46
CA ILE A 168 -6.18 22.74 -1.44
C ILE A 168 -4.74 22.40 -1.80
N VAL A 169 -4.47 21.94 -3.03
CA VAL A 169 -3.09 21.59 -3.44
C VAL A 169 -2.19 22.83 -3.41
N ARG A 170 -2.68 23.99 -3.82
CA ARG A 170 -1.96 25.27 -3.75
C ARG A 170 -1.60 25.59 -2.30
N ALA A 171 -2.58 25.59 -1.39
CA ALA A 171 -2.37 25.92 0.01
C ALA A 171 -1.37 24.96 0.69
N VAL A 172 -1.43 23.66 0.36
CA VAL A 172 -0.45 22.69 0.84
C VAL A 172 0.94 23.02 0.29
N ARG A 173 1.08 23.32 -1.02
CA ARG A 173 2.37 23.68 -1.62
C ARG A 173 2.96 24.94 -1.00
N GLU A 174 2.16 25.97 -0.82
CA GLU A 174 2.59 27.23 -0.18
C GLU A 174 3.03 27.01 1.26
N GLU A 175 2.32 26.14 2.01
CA GLU A 175 2.63 25.84 3.40
C GLU A 175 3.92 25.01 3.58
N VAL A 176 4.12 23.97 2.76
CA VAL A 176 5.25 23.04 2.94
C VAL A 176 6.50 23.45 2.16
N GLY A 177 6.39 24.39 1.23
CA GLY A 177 7.52 24.86 0.42
C GLY A 177 7.87 23.93 -0.77
N GLY A 178 8.87 24.30 -1.56
CA GLY A 178 9.26 23.62 -2.79
C GLY A 178 10.02 22.31 -2.60
N ASP A 179 10.64 22.10 -1.45
CA ASP A 179 11.51 20.94 -1.18
C ASP A 179 10.74 19.68 -0.76
N VAL A 180 9.47 19.83 -0.36
CA VAL A 180 8.60 18.71 0.01
C VAL A 180 7.89 18.16 -1.22
N GLN A 181 7.97 16.85 -1.43
CA GLN A 181 7.28 16.18 -2.52
C GLN A 181 5.79 16.05 -2.21
N ILE A 182 4.93 16.53 -3.12
CA ILE A 182 3.47 16.38 -3.02
C ILE A 182 3.04 15.35 -4.06
N LEU A 183 2.30 14.33 -3.61
CA LEU A 183 1.74 13.26 -4.41
C LEU A 183 0.22 13.47 -4.47
N VAL A 184 -0.34 13.56 -5.67
CA VAL A 184 -1.77 13.83 -5.85
C VAL A 184 -2.48 12.57 -6.30
N GLU A 185 -3.35 12.08 -5.43
CA GLU A 185 -4.15 10.88 -5.63
C GLU A 185 -5.49 11.19 -6.31
N MET A 186 -5.84 10.45 -7.35
CA MET A 186 -7.11 10.57 -8.07
C MET A 186 -8.01 9.32 -7.94
N HIS A 187 -7.54 8.25 -7.33
CA HIS A 187 -8.26 7.00 -7.06
C HIS A 187 -9.02 6.43 -8.28
N GLY A 188 -8.47 6.56 -9.49
CA GLY A 188 -9.04 5.97 -10.69
C GLY A 188 -10.45 6.45 -11.04
N ARG A 189 -10.82 7.68 -10.72
CA ARG A 189 -12.23 8.12 -10.82
C ARG A 189 -12.59 8.92 -12.06
N PHE A 190 -11.63 9.51 -12.76
CA PHE A 190 -11.94 10.48 -13.81
C PHE A 190 -12.02 9.90 -15.22
N THR A 191 -12.74 10.61 -16.10
CA THR A 191 -12.58 10.40 -17.54
C THR A 191 -11.22 10.91 -18.00
N PRO A 192 -10.64 10.38 -19.09
CA PRO A 192 -9.37 10.89 -19.61
C PRO A 192 -9.36 12.40 -19.86
N ALA A 193 -10.47 12.97 -20.34
CA ALA A 193 -10.58 14.41 -20.59
C ALA A 193 -10.51 15.22 -19.30
N THR A 194 -11.20 14.76 -18.24
CA THR A 194 -11.18 15.39 -16.93
C THR A 194 -9.80 15.27 -16.28
N ALA A 195 -9.19 14.08 -16.34
CA ALA A 195 -7.85 13.84 -15.80
C ALA A 195 -6.79 14.73 -16.44
N VAL A 196 -6.78 14.85 -17.78
CA VAL A 196 -5.84 15.74 -18.51
C VAL A 196 -6.06 17.20 -18.14
N ARG A 197 -7.32 17.65 -18.06
CA ARG A 197 -7.65 19.03 -17.68
C ARG A 197 -7.16 19.36 -16.26
N ILE A 198 -7.37 18.46 -15.31
CA ILE A 198 -6.92 18.61 -13.92
C ILE A 198 -5.40 18.57 -13.86
N ALA A 199 -4.75 17.61 -14.52
CA ALA A 199 -3.30 17.49 -14.56
C ALA A 199 -2.63 18.78 -15.06
N GLY A 200 -3.14 19.38 -16.15
CA GLY A 200 -2.61 20.66 -16.64
C GLY A 200 -2.73 21.81 -15.65
N LYS A 201 -3.77 21.80 -14.79
CA LYS A 201 -3.95 22.80 -13.73
C LYS A 201 -3.11 22.52 -12.48
N LEU A 202 -2.66 21.28 -12.29
CA LEU A 202 -1.76 20.86 -11.20
C LEU A 202 -0.28 21.15 -11.54
N GLU A 203 0.11 21.27 -12.83
CA GLU A 203 1.50 21.50 -13.23
C GLU A 203 2.20 22.65 -12.48
N PRO A 204 1.55 23.82 -12.22
CA PRO A 204 2.19 24.92 -11.50
C PRO A 204 2.60 24.58 -10.05
N PHE A 205 1.98 23.55 -9.46
CA PHE A 205 2.28 23.11 -8.09
C PHE A 205 3.35 22.03 -8.06
N ALA A 206 3.86 21.60 -9.22
CA ALA A 206 4.91 20.61 -9.39
C ALA A 206 4.73 19.36 -8.49
N PRO A 207 3.60 18.62 -8.62
CA PRO A 207 3.45 17.37 -7.88
C PRO A 207 4.49 16.35 -8.35
N GLU A 208 4.96 15.50 -7.45
CA GLU A 208 5.90 14.43 -7.75
C GLU A 208 5.31 13.40 -8.72
N TRP A 209 4.00 13.14 -8.61
CA TRP A 209 3.18 12.42 -9.58
C TRP A 209 1.69 12.71 -9.40
N ILE A 210 0.91 12.34 -10.40
CA ILE A 210 -0.52 12.09 -10.29
C ILE A 210 -0.74 10.58 -10.27
N GLU A 211 -1.53 10.12 -9.28
CA GLU A 211 -1.79 8.72 -9.02
C GLU A 211 -3.17 8.33 -9.54
N GLU A 212 -3.27 7.19 -10.23
CA GLU A 212 -4.52 6.64 -10.77
C GLU A 212 -5.46 7.68 -11.41
N PRO A 213 -5.03 8.41 -12.45
CA PRO A 213 -5.87 9.48 -13.04
C PRO A 213 -7.17 8.96 -13.65
N VAL A 214 -7.20 7.70 -14.10
CA VAL A 214 -8.37 7.04 -14.70
C VAL A 214 -8.48 5.61 -14.16
N PRO A 215 -9.67 4.97 -14.26
CA PRO A 215 -9.83 3.55 -13.93
C PRO A 215 -8.81 2.68 -14.68
N PRO A 216 -8.18 1.67 -14.00
CA PRO A 216 -7.08 0.91 -14.58
C PRO A 216 -7.51 -0.14 -15.62
N GLU A 217 -8.80 -0.46 -15.73
CA GLU A 217 -9.30 -1.54 -16.60
C GLU A 217 -9.09 -1.27 -18.09
N ASN A 218 -8.84 -0.02 -18.48
CA ASN A 218 -8.65 0.35 -19.88
C ASN A 218 -7.32 1.08 -20.11
N PRO A 219 -6.26 0.38 -20.55
CA PRO A 219 -4.97 0.98 -20.86
C PRO A 219 -5.02 2.08 -21.93
N GLU A 220 -5.96 2.03 -22.88
CA GLU A 220 -6.13 3.09 -23.89
C GLU A 220 -6.64 4.39 -23.26
N ALA A 221 -7.40 4.34 -22.17
CA ALA A 221 -7.76 5.53 -21.41
C ALA A 221 -6.51 6.18 -20.78
N MET A 222 -5.64 5.37 -20.15
CA MET A 222 -4.37 5.84 -19.59
C MET A 222 -3.44 6.41 -20.66
N LYS A 223 -3.38 5.80 -21.83
CA LYS A 223 -2.59 6.29 -22.97
C LYS A 223 -3.02 7.71 -23.40
N ARG A 224 -4.32 8.00 -23.37
CA ARG A 224 -4.83 9.36 -23.64
C ARG A 224 -4.39 10.34 -22.55
N VAL A 225 -4.37 9.93 -21.28
CA VAL A 225 -3.85 10.77 -20.19
C VAL A 225 -2.36 10.99 -20.36
N ARG A 226 -1.58 9.94 -20.61
CA ARG A 226 -0.12 10.03 -20.83
C ARG A 226 0.24 11.01 -21.96
N ALA A 227 -0.52 10.98 -23.05
CA ALA A 227 -0.32 11.90 -24.17
C ALA A 227 -0.70 13.36 -23.85
N GLY A 228 -1.55 13.59 -22.85
CA GLY A 228 -2.10 14.90 -22.49
C GLY A 228 -1.45 15.58 -21.29
N THR A 229 -0.49 14.95 -20.59
CA THR A 229 0.19 15.53 -19.42
C THR A 229 1.70 15.33 -19.47
N ARG A 230 2.44 16.27 -18.85
CA ARG A 230 3.88 16.16 -18.59
C ARG A 230 4.18 15.66 -17.17
N LEU A 231 3.17 15.63 -16.29
CA LEU A 231 3.34 15.14 -14.95
C LEU A 231 3.67 13.64 -14.95
N PRO A 232 4.55 13.17 -14.06
CA PRO A 232 4.74 11.75 -13.86
C PRO A 232 3.42 11.08 -13.46
N ILE A 233 3.20 9.86 -13.93
CA ILE A 233 2.01 9.05 -13.62
C ILE A 233 2.42 7.86 -12.77
N ALA A 234 1.71 7.66 -11.66
CA ALA A 234 1.83 6.49 -10.81
C ALA A 234 0.52 5.69 -10.84
N THR A 235 0.60 4.36 -10.88
CA THR A 235 -0.56 3.47 -10.80
C THR A 235 -0.13 2.04 -10.47
N GLY A 236 -1.09 1.21 -10.10
CA GLY A 236 -0.87 -0.22 -9.92
C GLY A 236 -1.47 -0.82 -8.65
N GLU A 237 -2.03 -0.04 -7.73
CA GLU A 237 -2.60 -0.55 -6.48
C GLU A 237 -3.74 -1.56 -6.70
N ARG A 238 -4.43 -1.50 -7.85
CA ARG A 238 -5.52 -2.39 -8.25
C ARG A 238 -5.08 -3.49 -9.22
N ALA A 239 -3.78 -3.65 -9.44
CA ALA A 239 -3.24 -4.79 -10.16
C ALA A 239 -2.97 -5.95 -9.20
N HIS A 240 -3.50 -7.12 -9.52
CA HIS A 240 -3.40 -8.31 -8.66
C HIS A 240 -2.61 -9.44 -9.31
N VAL A 241 -2.44 -9.40 -10.61
CA VAL A 241 -1.61 -10.32 -11.40
C VAL A 241 -0.75 -9.54 -12.40
N MET A 242 0.30 -10.18 -12.88
CA MET A 242 1.26 -9.57 -13.81
C MET A 242 0.56 -9.04 -15.07
N GLU A 243 -0.47 -9.73 -15.53
CA GLU A 243 -1.26 -9.39 -16.72
C GLU A 243 -2.00 -8.05 -16.57
N ASP A 244 -2.36 -7.64 -15.35
CA ASP A 244 -3.06 -6.37 -15.11
C ASP A 244 -2.15 -5.17 -15.34
N ILE A 245 -0.90 -5.24 -14.85
CA ILE A 245 0.06 -4.12 -14.94
C ILE A 245 0.89 -4.14 -16.24
N ARG A 246 0.95 -5.29 -16.90
CA ARG A 246 1.76 -5.50 -18.10
C ARG A 246 1.53 -4.47 -19.20
N PRO A 247 0.28 -4.16 -19.62
CA PRO A 247 0.04 -3.19 -20.69
C PRO A 247 0.57 -1.78 -20.36
N PHE A 248 0.57 -1.42 -19.08
CA PHE A 248 1.04 -0.11 -18.61
C PHE A 248 2.55 0.00 -18.70
N ILE A 249 3.28 -1.05 -18.35
CA ILE A 249 4.74 -1.11 -18.43
C ILE A 249 5.18 -1.16 -19.91
N GLU A 250 4.66 -2.11 -20.68
CA GLU A 250 5.10 -2.33 -22.08
C GLU A 250 4.81 -1.14 -23.00
N GLN A 251 3.76 -0.37 -22.72
CA GLN A 251 3.40 0.81 -23.50
C GLN A 251 3.92 2.13 -22.88
N SER A 252 4.71 2.07 -21.81
CA SER A 252 5.26 3.25 -21.12
C SER A 252 4.17 4.25 -20.68
N LEU A 253 3.08 3.74 -20.09
CA LEU A 253 1.93 4.55 -19.69
C LEU A 253 2.07 5.13 -18.27
N LEU A 254 3.07 4.71 -17.53
CA LEU A 254 3.37 5.13 -16.17
C LEU A 254 4.88 5.40 -15.98
N ASP A 255 5.21 6.09 -14.92
CA ASP A 255 6.59 6.38 -14.49
C ASP A 255 6.91 5.67 -13.16
N VAL A 256 5.88 5.42 -12.35
CA VAL A 256 6.01 4.78 -11.04
C VAL A 256 5.00 3.65 -10.89
N VAL A 257 5.50 2.46 -10.54
CA VAL A 257 4.70 1.25 -10.30
C VAL A 257 4.30 1.15 -8.84
N GLN A 258 2.99 1.14 -8.54
CA GLN A 258 2.46 1.14 -7.18
C GLN A 258 1.73 -0.16 -6.79
N VAL A 259 2.07 -1.26 -7.43
CA VAL A 259 1.48 -2.58 -7.09
C VAL A 259 1.71 -2.92 -5.61
N ASP A 260 0.67 -3.36 -4.92
CA ASP A 260 0.71 -3.68 -3.48
C ASP A 260 1.23 -5.10 -3.24
N LEU A 261 2.27 -5.24 -2.43
CA LEU A 261 2.85 -6.53 -2.02
C LEU A 261 1.80 -7.49 -1.45
N THR A 262 0.85 -6.96 -0.67
CA THR A 262 -0.16 -7.75 0.04
C THR A 262 -1.35 -8.17 -0.83
N HIS A 263 -1.41 -7.67 -2.07
CA HIS A 263 -2.45 -7.98 -3.04
C HIS A 263 -1.94 -8.65 -4.33
N PHE A 264 -0.61 -8.80 -4.45
CA PHE A 264 0.03 -9.30 -5.67
C PHE A 264 0.71 -10.67 -5.49
N GLY A 265 0.38 -11.40 -4.41
CA GLY A 265 0.92 -12.74 -4.17
C GLY A 265 2.29 -12.78 -3.48
N GLY A 266 2.74 -11.68 -2.87
CA GLY A 266 3.91 -11.68 -1.98
C GLY A 266 5.25 -11.35 -2.65
N PHE A 267 6.34 -11.68 -1.96
CA PHE A 267 7.71 -11.27 -2.32
C PHE A 267 8.20 -11.75 -3.69
N PRO A 268 8.03 -13.03 -4.10
CA PRO A 268 8.54 -13.49 -5.38
C PRO A 268 7.90 -12.75 -6.57
N ALA A 269 6.58 -12.52 -6.51
CA ALA A 269 5.87 -11.80 -7.55
C ALA A 269 6.35 -10.34 -7.64
N MET A 270 6.51 -9.66 -6.50
CA MET A 270 7.01 -8.28 -6.44
C MET A 270 8.46 -8.15 -6.90
N LYS A 271 9.33 -9.12 -6.58
CA LYS A 271 10.72 -9.12 -7.07
C LYS A 271 10.79 -9.30 -8.59
N ARG A 272 9.95 -10.19 -9.16
CA ARG A 272 9.83 -10.33 -10.63
C ARG A 272 9.33 -9.04 -11.28
N LEU A 273 8.29 -8.44 -10.70
CA LEU A 273 7.75 -7.16 -11.19
C LEU A 273 8.79 -6.05 -11.14
N ALA A 274 9.52 -5.92 -10.02
CA ALA A 274 10.56 -4.90 -9.86
C ALA A 274 11.68 -5.05 -10.90
N GLY A 275 12.16 -6.28 -11.14
CA GLY A 275 13.16 -6.54 -12.18
C GLY A 275 12.66 -6.26 -13.59
N TRP A 276 11.37 -6.51 -13.85
CA TRP A 276 10.78 -6.17 -15.14
C TRP A 276 10.58 -4.66 -15.31
N ALA A 277 10.08 -3.96 -14.27
CA ALA A 277 9.98 -2.50 -14.26
C ALA A 277 11.33 -1.81 -14.46
N ASP A 278 12.40 -2.34 -13.83
CA ASP A 278 13.78 -1.84 -13.96
C ASP A 278 14.28 -1.88 -15.41
N ALA A 279 13.93 -2.93 -16.17
CA ALA A 279 14.27 -3.04 -17.59
C ALA A 279 13.61 -1.95 -18.46
N TYR A 280 12.55 -1.31 -17.97
CA TYR A 280 11.86 -0.18 -18.60
C TYR A 280 12.21 1.16 -17.92
N TYR A 281 13.21 1.19 -17.03
CA TYR A 281 13.62 2.36 -16.25
C TYR A 281 12.52 2.94 -15.36
N LEU A 282 11.57 2.12 -14.92
CA LEU A 282 10.47 2.51 -14.04
C LEU A 282 10.86 2.33 -12.57
N LEU A 283 10.35 3.22 -11.74
CA LEU A 283 10.56 3.18 -10.30
C LEU A 283 9.40 2.46 -9.58
N MET A 284 9.73 1.79 -8.49
CA MET A 284 8.77 1.13 -7.61
C MET A 284 8.44 2.03 -6.41
N ALA A 285 7.17 2.26 -6.15
CA ALA A 285 6.66 2.90 -4.93
C ALA A 285 5.37 2.18 -4.49
N PRO A 286 5.47 0.92 -4.03
CA PRO A 286 4.29 0.11 -3.75
C PRO A 286 3.29 0.79 -2.83
N HIS A 287 2.01 0.70 -3.19
CA HIS A 287 0.90 1.03 -2.32
C HIS A 287 1.01 0.23 -1.01
N ASN A 288 0.87 0.90 0.13
CA ASN A 288 0.97 0.27 1.45
C ASN A 288 0.13 0.99 2.49
N VAL A 289 -1.12 0.61 2.60
CA VAL A 289 -2.02 1.05 3.67
C VAL A 289 -2.29 -0.07 4.67
N CYS A 290 -1.35 -1.03 4.78
CA CYS A 290 -1.36 -2.10 5.75
C CYS A 290 -0.99 -1.61 7.17
N GLY A 291 -1.14 -2.49 8.13
CA GLY A 291 -0.63 -2.33 9.48
C GLY A 291 0.89 -2.56 9.57
N PRO A 292 1.41 -2.82 10.77
CA PRO A 292 2.86 -2.87 10.98
C PRO A 292 3.56 -4.06 10.31
N VAL A 293 2.89 -5.22 10.14
CA VAL A 293 3.51 -6.41 9.52
C VAL A 293 3.65 -6.21 8.01
N GLY A 294 2.59 -5.76 7.33
CA GLY A 294 2.63 -5.47 5.90
C GLY A 294 3.61 -4.34 5.57
N THR A 295 3.68 -3.31 6.42
CA THR A 295 4.67 -2.23 6.28
C THR A 295 6.10 -2.76 6.45
N MET A 296 6.35 -3.64 7.43
CA MET A 296 7.65 -4.27 7.62
C MET A 296 8.04 -5.15 6.42
N ALA A 297 7.10 -5.91 5.87
CA ALA A 297 7.34 -6.70 4.65
C ALA A 297 7.73 -5.79 3.47
N ASN A 298 7.00 -4.70 3.24
CA ASN A 298 7.37 -3.71 2.22
C ASN A 298 8.74 -3.07 2.47
N LEU A 299 9.12 -2.83 3.73
CA LEU A 299 10.44 -2.31 4.09
C LEU A 299 11.56 -3.29 3.70
N HIS A 300 11.38 -4.59 3.97
CA HIS A 300 12.34 -5.62 3.53
C HIS A 300 12.46 -5.67 2.00
N LEU A 301 11.34 -5.58 1.27
CA LEU A 301 11.34 -5.49 -0.19
C LEU A 301 12.10 -4.26 -0.68
N ALA A 302 11.83 -3.09 -0.09
CA ALA A 302 12.44 -1.82 -0.46
C ALA A 302 13.96 -1.84 -0.32
N ILE A 303 14.46 -2.43 0.76
CA ILE A 303 15.91 -2.55 1.04
C ILE A 303 16.60 -3.37 -0.02
N ALA A 304 15.97 -4.45 -0.49
CA ALA A 304 16.54 -5.41 -1.43
C ALA A 304 16.18 -5.16 -2.91
N THR A 305 15.64 -3.97 -3.25
CA THR A 305 15.19 -3.66 -4.61
C THR A 305 15.85 -2.40 -5.14
N SER A 306 16.58 -2.48 -6.26
CA SER A 306 17.40 -1.40 -6.83
C SER A 306 16.59 -0.16 -7.21
N ASN A 307 15.51 -0.36 -7.95
CA ASN A 307 14.63 0.69 -8.48
C ASN A 307 13.50 1.11 -7.52
N TYR A 308 13.62 0.81 -6.21
CA TYR A 308 12.64 1.27 -5.21
C TYR A 308 12.84 2.76 -4.91
N LYS A 309 11.79 3.56 -5.06
CA LYS A 309 11.82 5.02 -4.91
C LYS A 309 11.52 5.46 -3.47
N ILE A 310 10.38 5.05 -2.95
CA ILE A 310 9.82 5.55 -1.69
C ILE A 310 8.76 4.58 -1.15
N LEU A 311 8.60 4.50 0.17
CA LEU A 311 7.62 3.64 0.84
C LEU A 311 6.45 4.46 1.38
N GLU A 312 5.23 4.05 1.06
CA GLU A 312 4.02 4.59 1.66
C GLU A 312 3.92 4.25 3.14
N HIS A 313 3.55 5.25 3.96
CA HIS A 313 3.33 5.02 5.37
C HIS A 313 2.04 5.68 5.87
N PHE A 314 1.19 4.83 6.45
CA PHE A 314 -0.14 5.21 6.92
C PHE A 314 -0.26 5.17 8.46
N ASN A 315 0.52 4.32 9.13
CA ASN A 315 0.32 3.98 10.54
C ASN A 315 0.60 5.16 11.49
N ASP A 316 1.49 6.08 11.14
CA ASP A 316 1.78 7.29 11.93
C ASP A 316 0.59 8.25 12.02
N PHE A 317 -0.39 8.09 11.13
CA PHE A 317 -1.61 8.91 11.06
C PHE A 317 -2.86 8.10 11.43
N ALA A 318 -2.68 6.88 11.90
CA ALA A 318 -3.69 6.01 12.52
C ALA A 318 -3.73 6.22 14.04
N ASP A 319 -4.63 5.51 14.71
CA ASP A 319 -4.63 5.45 16.17
C ASP A 319 -3.28 4.90 16.67
N SER A 320 -2.71 5.52 17.69
CA SER A 320 -1.35 5.20 18.19
C SER A 320 -1.18 3.73 18.63
N TRP A 321 -2.27 3.08 19.06
CA TRP A 321 -2.24 1.67 19.43
C TRP A 321 -1.92 0.72 18.25
N VAL A 322 -2.13 1.15 16.99
CA VAL A 322 -1.79 0.35 15.79
C VAL A 322 -0.32 -0.04 15.80
N HIS A 323 0.57 0.84 16.23
CA HIS A 323 1.99 0.52 16.39
C HIS A 323 2.26 -0.56 17.45
N THR A 324 1.37 -0.70 18.43
CA THR A 324 1.53 -1.68 19.52
C THR A 324 0.98 -3.07 19.17
N LEU A 325 0.43 -3.27 17.97
CA LEU A 325 0.00 -4.60 17.47
C LEU A 325 1.15 -5.60 17.35
N VAL A 326 2.37 -5.08 17.28
CA VAL A 326 3.61 -5.86 17.22
C VAL A 326 4.59 -5.40 18.31
N ASP A 327 5.53 -6.25 18.68
CA ASP A 327 6.59 -5.92 19.64
C ASP A 327 7.59 -4.88 19.10
N ARG A 328 7.73 -4.78 17.77
CA ARG A 328 8.60 -3.83 17.09
C ARG A 328 7.97 -3.32 15.80
N SER A 329 7.27 -2.21 15.89
CA SER A 329 6.66 -1.56 14.73
C SER A 329 7.73 -0.82 13.89
N PRO A 330 7.63 -0.85 12.54
CA PRO A 330 8.40 0.08 11.72
C PRO A 330 7.94 1.51 12.01
N VAL A 331 8.90 2.41 12.24
CA VAL A 331 8.65 3.83 12.49
C VAL A 331 9.51 4.69 11.57
N VAL A 332 8.97 5.82 11.15
CA VAL A 332 9.73 6.82 10.38
C VAL A 332 10.52 7.67 11.36
N GLU A 333 11.83 7.76 11.14
CA GLU A 333 12.73 8.57 11.94
C GLU A 333 12.66 10.06 11.53
N PRO A 334 13.23 10.99 12.33
CA PRO A 334 13.13 12.42 12.08
C PRO A 334 13.70 12.91 10.73
N ASP A 335 14.47 12.07 10.03
CA ASP A 335 14.98 12.34 8.68
C ASP A 335 14.00 11.90 7.56
N GLY A 336 12.80 11.46 7.91
CA GLY A 336 11.77 11.01 6.98
C GLY A 336 12.00 9.62 6.40
N CYS A 337 12.88 8.82 7.00
CA CYS A 337 13.23 7.49 6.52
C CYS A 337 13.00 6.40 7.57
N PHE A 338 12.76 5.18 7.10
CA PHE A 338 12.85 3.99 7.92
C PHE A 338 14.30 3.52 8.06
N ALA A 339 14.62 2.99 9.26
CA ALA A 339 15.88 2.29 9.50
C ALA A 339 15.84 0.84 8.97
N LEU A 340 17.02 0.27 8.77
CA LEU A 340 17.20 -1.11 8.35
C LEU A 340 16.76 -2.10 9.45
N PRO A 341 15.84 -3.06 9.18
CA PRO A 341 15.52 -4.13 10.11
C PRO A 341 16.72 -5.09 10.26
N ASP A 342 17.05 -5.46 11.48
CA ASP A 342 18.26 -6.20 11.83
C ASP A 342 18.03 -7.59 12.42
N ARG A 343 16.76 -7.89 12.84
CA ARG A 343 16.40 -9.18 13.41
C ARG A 343 16.08 -10.24 12.35
N PRO A 344 16.24 -11.55 12.68
CA PRO A 344 15.81 -12.63 11.80
C PRO A 344 14.33 -12.54 11.41
N GLY A 345 14.00 -13.05 10.24
CA GLY A 345 12.65 -12.99 9.68
C GLY A 345 12.25 -11.57 9.30
N LEU A 346 10.99 -11.21 9.53
CA LEU A 346 10.51 -9.83 9.47
C LEU A 346 11.00 -9.01 10.66
N GLY A 347 11.47 -9.66 11.73
CA GLY A 347 12.04 -9.01 12.90
C GLY A 347 11.01 -8.46 13.89
N LEU A 348 9.79 -8.97 13.85
CA LEU A 348 8.69 -8.58 14.73
C LEU A 348 7.83 -9.80 15.13
N SER A 349 7.01 -9.64 16.16
CA SER A 349 6.04 -10.64 16.60
C SER A 349 4.71 -9.96 16.92
N LEU A 350 3.60 -10.65 16.63
CA LEU A 350 2.25 -10.14 16.88
C LEU A 350 1.94 -10.15 18.39
N ARG A 351 1.32 -9.08 18.87
CA ARG A 351 0.84 -8.96 20.24
C ARG A 351 -0.64 -9.33 20.33
N HIS A 352 -0.91 -10.57 20.70
CA HIS A 352 -2.27 -11.13 20.79
C HIS A 352 -3.16 -10.42 21.80
N ASP A 353 -2.60 -9.91 22.88
CA ASP A 353 -3.32 -9.13 23.90
C ASP A 353 -3.88 -7.83 23.30
N VAL A 354 -3.07 -7.14 22.50
CA VAL A 354 -3.50 -5.91 21.79
C VAL A 354 -4.50 -6.23 20.69
N CYS A 355 -4.27 -7.29 19.91
CA CYS A 355 -5.22 -7.72 18.88
C CYS A 355 -6.60 -8.02 19.48
N ALA A 356 -6.64 -8.72 20.62
CA ALA A 356 -7.88 -9.07 21.31
C ALA A 356 -8.62 -7.84 21.88
N ALA A 357 -7.89 -6.78 22.24
CA ALA A 357 -8.46 -5.53 22.73
C ALA A 357 -9.13 -4.70 21.62
N HIS A 358 -8.82 -4.98 20.34
CA HIS A 358 -9.34 -4.26 19.18
C HIS A 358 -10.02 -5.21 18.17
N PRO A 359 -11.14 -5.84 18.55
CA PRO A 359 -11.84 -6.77 17.68
C PRO A 359 -12.40 -6.06 16.44
N ARG A 360 -12.69 -6.86 15.43
CA ARG A 360 -13.34 -6.43 14.21
C ARG A 360 -14.64 -5.68 14.49
N THR A 361 -14.86 -4.56 13.78
CA THR A 361 -16.08 -3.74 13.93
C THR A 361 -17.12 -3.98 12.83
N GLY A 362 -16.73 -4.63 11.71
CA GLY A 362 -17.60 -4.86 10.56
C GLY A 362 -17.95 -3.59 9.77
N GLY A 363 -17.21 -2.51 10.00
CA GLY A 363 -17.42 -1.25 9.30
C GLY A 363 -17.07 -1.32 7.82
N GLN A 364 -17.79 -0.54 7.00
CA GLN A 364 -17.49 -0.38 5.58
C GLN A 364 -16.92 1.01 5.29
N ILE A 365 -15.85 1.05 4.51
CA ILE A 365 -15.34 2.28 3.93
C ILE A 365 -16.15 2.59 2.68
N ARG A 366 -16.63 3.83 2.59
CA ARG A 366 -17.35 4.34 1.41
C ARG A 366 -16.55 5.50 0.84
N LEU A 367 -15.49 5.17 0.12
CA LEU A 367 -14.74 6.14 -0.67
C LEU A 367 -15.70 6.80 -1.67
N PHE A 368 -15.49 8.08 -1.92
CA PHE A 368 -16.27 8.91 -2.85
C PHE A 368 -17.68 9.33 -2.37
N GLU A 369 -18.02 9.10 -1.10
CA GLU A 369 -19.13 9.81 -0.45
C GLU A 369 -18.64 11.15 0.11
N GLU A 370 -19.53 12.14 0.22
CA GLU A 370 -19.16 13.46 0.77
C GLU A 370 -18.62 13.32 2.20
N GLY A 371 -17.47 13.94 2.45
CA GLY A 371 -16.79 13.92 3.76
C GLY A 371 -16.12 12.60 4.11
N TRP A 372 -15.86 11.70 3.16
CA TRP A 372 -15.17 10.43 3.42
C TRP A 372 -13.79 10.65 4.07
N GLU A 373 -13.10 11.70 3.68
CA GLU A 373 -11.80 12.12 4.21
C GLU A 373 -11.85 12.57 5.67
N GLN A 374 -13.02 12.96 6.19
CA GLN A 374 -13.22 13.38 7.57
C GLN A 374 -13.50 12.21 8.52
N ARG A 375 -13.59 11.00 8.01
CA ARG A 375 -13.73 9.78 8.81
C ARG A 375 -12.43 9.50 9.55
N GLY A 376 -12.17 10.37 10.54
CA GLY A 376 -10.99 10.30 11.36
C GLY A 376 -10.89 8.97 12.11
N PHE A 377 -9.69 8.52 12.33
CA PHE A 377 -9.38 7.46 13.28
C PHE A 377 -9.96 7.85 14.64
N GLY A 378 -10.87 7.04 15.18
CA GLY A 378 -11.51 7.29 16.47
C GLY A 378 -12.88 8.00 16.42
N ALA A 379 -13.37 8.48 15.29
CA ALA A 379 -14.74 8.92 15.16
C ALA A 379 -15.67 7.70 15.04
N GLY A 380 -15.96 7.07 16.16
CA GLY A 380 -16.97 6.01 16.19
C GLY A 380 -18.32 6.54 15.73
N LYS A 381 -18.72 6.11 14.56
CA LYS A 381 -20.09 5.77 14.15
C LYS A 381 -20.04 5.32 12.70
N VAL A 382 -19.79 4.05 12.53
CA VAL A 382 -20.25 3.35 11.33
C VAL A 382 -21.74 3.13 11.58
N GLN A 383 -22.62 3.78 10.81
CA GLN A 383 -24.02 3.39 10.68
C GLN A 383 -24.12 2.27 9.68
#